data_f1eb1351ea520d725d3d554f97375612
#
_entry.id   f1eb1351ea520d725d3d554f97375612
#
_cell.length_a   1.000
_cell.length_b   1.000
_cell.length_c   1.000
_cell.angle_alpha   90.00
_cell.angle_beta   90.00
_cell.angle_gamma   90.00
#
_symmetry.space_group_name_H-M   'P 1'
#
loop_
_entity.id
_entity.type
_entity.pdbx_description
1 polymer ?
#
loop_
_entity_poly.entity_id
_entity_poly.type
_entity_poly.pdbx_seq_one_letter_code
_entity_poly.pdbx_strand_id
1 'polypeptide(L)'
;MNIAFYGSSLLSAYWNGAATYYRGILKELAGHGHAITFYEPDAFERQQHRDIDPPAYARSVVYDATPEDCRRVLDQAARADIVVKASGVGVFDDELTEGVLDRAAPGALKVYWDVDAAATLEELGQSPDHPLRRRLAEFDLVLTYGGGPPV
;
A
#
# COMPACT_ATOMS: atom_id res chain seq x y z
N MET A 1 -15.73 8.18 3.00
CA MET A 1 -15.07 6.97 3.57
C MET A 1 -13.66 7.32 3.96
N ASN A 2 -13.13 6.66 5.00
CA ASN A 2 -11.74 6.77 5.43
C ASN A 2 -10.92 5.66 4.76
N ILE A 3 -9.85 6.03 4.06
CA ILE A 3 -8.98 5.10 3.34
C ILE A 3 -7.61 5.09 4.03
N ALA A 4 -7.16 3.93 4.49
CA ALA A 4 -5.79 3.68 4.93
C ALA A 4 -5.02 3.02 3.79
N PHE A 5 -4.00 3.70 3.28
CA PHE A 5 -3.22 3.24 2.14
C PHE A 5 -1.76 2.99 2.56
N TYR A 6 -1.32 1.75 2.49
CA TYR A 6 0.06 1.32 2.79
C TYR A 6 0.83 1.12 1.50
N GLY A 7 1.75 2.02 1.19
CA GLY A 7 2.49 2.03 -0.07
C GLY A 7 3.95 2.44 0.09
N SER A 8 4.67 2.44 -1.03
CA SER A 8 6.11 2.69 -1.05
C SER A 8 6.50 4.12 -0.69
N SER A 9 5.96 5.11 -1.38
CA SER A 9 6.03 6.54 -1.03
C SER A 9 5.07 7.36 -1.90
N LEU A 10 4.41 8.32 -1.29
CA LEU A 10 3.63 9.35 -1.96
C LEU A 10 4.50 10.60 -2.22
N LEU A 11 5.45 10.87 -1.31
CA LEU A 11 6.24 12.09 -1.28
C LEU A 11 7.46 12.03 -2.20
N SER A 12 7.87 10.84 -2.64
CA SER A 12 9.06 10.65 -3.45
C SER A 12 8.82 9.69 -4.61
N ALA A 13 9.18 10.14 -5.82
CA ALA A 13 9.27 9.29 -7.01
C ALA A 13 10.67 8.66 -7.19
N TYR A 14 11.58 8.88 -6.25
CA TYR A 14 12.93 8.31 -6.29
C TYR A 14 12.88 6.79 -6.17
N TRP A 15 13.35 6.09 -7.20
CA TRP A 15 13.23 4.63 -7.35
C TRP A 15 11.81 4.11 -7.04
N ASN A 16 10.80 4.90 -7.43
CA ASN A 16 9.40 4.62 -7.12
C ASN A 16 8.48 5.09 -8.24
N GLY A 17 8.37 4.30 -9.29
CA GLY A 17 7.49 4.61 -10.43
C GLY A 17 6.00 4.68 -10.06
N ALA A 18 5.59 4.03 -8.97
CA ALA A 18 4.21 4.02 -8.52
C ALA A 18 3.76 5.37 -7.90
N ALA A 19 4.68 6.23 -7.45
CA ALA A 19 4.35 7.50 -6.80
C ALA A 19 3.43 8.39 -7.65
N THR A 20 3.75 8.56 -8.93
CA THR A 20 2.95 9.39 -9.85
C THR A 20 1.54 8.85 -10.01
N TYR A 21 1.43 7.53 -10.09
CA TYR A 21 0.17 6.83 -10.20
C TYR A 21 -0.68 6.98 -8.92
N TYR A 22 -0.08 6.77 -7.75
CA TYR A 22 -0.75 7.02 -6.46
C TYR A 22 -1.27 8.45 -6.37
N ARG A 23 -0.44 9.44 -6.71
CA ARG A 23 -0.81 10.86 -6.65
C ARG A 23 -2.05 11.18 -7.46
N GLY A 24 -2.14 10.68 -8.69
CA GLY A 24 -3.29 10.87 -9.56
C GLY A 24 -4.56 10.30 -8.96
N ILE A 25 -4.55 9.02 -8.59
CA ILE A 25 -5.72 8.32 -8.08
C ILE A 25 -6.17 8.85 -6.72
N LEU A 26 -5.24 9.07 -5.80
CA LEU A 26 -5.60 9.57 -4.46
C LEU A 26 -6.18 10.97 -4.51
N LYS A 27 -5.70 11.82 -5.44
CA LYS A 27 -6.26 13.14 -5.67
C LYS A 27 -7.72 13.07 -6.14
N GLU A 28 -8.02 12.16 -7.09
CA GLU A 28 -9.38 11.96 -7.57
C GLU A 28 -10.30 11.39 -6.48
N LEU A 29 -9.84 10.40 -5.73
CA LEU A 29 -10.60 9.86 -4.61
C LEU A 29 -10.92 10.91 -3.54
N ALA A 30 -9.96 11.79 -3.24
CA ALA A 30 -10.20 12.91 -2.33
C ALA A 30 -11.21 13.92 -2.91
N GLY A 31 -11.16 14.17 -4.22
CA GLY A 31 -12.14 14.98 -4.94
C GLY A 31 -13.58 14.42 -4.84
N HIS A 32 -13.70 13.12 -4.70
CA HIS A 32 -14.97 12.43 -4.42
C HIS A 32 -15.37 12.40 -2.92
N GLY A 33 -14.65 13.12 -2.07
CA GLY A 33 -14.97 13.25 -0.65
C GLY A 33 -14.47 12.14 0.25
N HIS A 34 -13.48 11.35 -0.18
CA HIS A 34 -12.83 10.37 0.66
C HIS A 34 -11.68 11.00 1.45
N ALA A 35 -11.57 10.65 2.74
CA ALA A 35 -10.44 11.03 3.58
C ALA A 35 -9.34 9.96 3.49
N ILE A 36 -8.14 10.36 3.06
CA ILE A 36 -7.05 9.43 2.74
C ILE A 36 -5.91 9.65 3.72
N THR A 37 -5.41 8.56 4.31
CA THR A 37 -4.13 8.53 5.00
C THR A 37 -3.20 7.56 4.29
N PHE A 38 -2.07 8.07 3.78
CA PHE A 38 -1.04 7.29 3.13
C PHE A 38 0.09 7.04 4.12
N TYR A 39 0.40 5.78 4.35
CA TYR A 39 1.48 5.32 5.22
C TYR A 39 2.66 4.88 4.36
N GLU A 40 3.82 5.50 4.55
CA GLU A 40 5.04 5.20 3.82
C GLU A 40 6.23 5.02 4.77
N PRO A 41 7.06 3.98 4.58
CA PRO A 41 8.26 3.80 5.39
C PRO A 41 9.35 4.81 5.02
N ASP A 42 10.11 5.28 6.00
CA ASP A 42 11.38 5.96 5.74
C ASP A 42 12.44 4.94 5.37
N ALA A 43 12.52 4.65 4.08
CA ALA A 43 13.43 3.66 3.51
C ALA A 43 13.94 4.09 2.14
N PHE A 44 15.09 3.51 1.72
CA PHE A 44 15.70 3.73 0.41
C PHE A 44 15.98 5.20 0.10
N GLU A 45 16.32 6.00 1.11
CA GLU A 45 16.60 7.44 1.00
C GLU A 45 15.46 8.27 0.38
N ARG A 46 14.25 7.71 0.27
CA ARG A 46 13.10 8.38 -0.37
C ARG A 46 12.76 9.69 0.31
N GLN A 47 12.90 9.77 1.64
CA GLN A 47 12.61 10.99 2.38
C GLN A 47 13.64 12.11 2.13
N GLN A 48 14.85 11.76 1.73
CA GLN A 48 15.89 12.71 1.33
C GLN A 48 15.68 13.20 -0.13
N HIS A 49 14.96 12.43 -0.92
CA HIS A 49 14.69 12.69 -2.34
C HIS A 49 13.20 12.95 -2.60
N ARG A 50 12.54 13.69 -1.70
CA ARG A 50 11.17 14.15 -1.93
C ARG A 50 11.13 15.09 -3.12
N ASP A 51 10.16 14.88 -3.99
CA ASP A 51 9.91 15.73 -5.16
C ASP A 51 8.59 16.50 -5.05
N ILE A 52 7.80 16.26 -4.00
CA ILE A 52 6.64 17.07 -3.62
C ILE A 52 6.56 17.27 -2.11
N ASP A 53 5.92 18.37 -1.71
CA ASP A 53 5.47 18.56 -0.34
C ASP A 53 4.26 17.67 -0.02
N PRO A 54 3.95 17.40 1.27
CA PRO A 54 2.74 16.68 1.64
C PRO A 54 1.50 17.29 1.01
N PRO A 55 0.77 16.56 0.15
CA PRO A 55 -0.34 17.12 -0.60
C PRO A 55 -1.56 17.32 0.30
N ALA A 56 -2.33 18.38 0.06
CA ALA A 56 -3.53 18.68 0.83
C ALA A 56 -4.65 17.62 0.67
N TYR A 57 -4.61 16.80 -0.38
CA TYR A 57 -5.62 15.78 -0.65
C TYR A 57 -5.41 14.46 0.11
N ALA A 58 -4.25 14.26 0.74
CA ALA A 58 -3.97 13.07 1.53
C ALA A 58 -3.08 13.40 2.73
N ARG A 59 -3.39 12.83 3.88
CA ARG A 59 -2.49 12.86 5.02
C ARG A 59 -1.35 11.87 4.79
N SER A 60 -0.13 12.35 4.66
CA SER A 60 1.07 11.51 4.56
C SER A 60 1.62 11.22 5.96
N VAL A 61 1.77 9.94 6.28
CA VAL A 61 2.37 9.46 7.54
C VAL A 61 3.63 8.69 7.17
N VAL A 62 4.78 9.33 7.36
CA VAL A 62 6.08 8.69 7.25
C VAL A 62 6.39 8.01 8.58
N TYR A 63 6.79 6.75 8.54
CA TYR A 63 7.16 5.99 9.74
C TYR A 63 8.55 5.38 9.59
N ASP A 64 9.25 5.27 10.71
CA ASP A 64 10.57 4.66 10.72
C ASP A 64 10.49 3.20 10.28
N ALA A 65 11.46 2.77 9.44
CA ALA A 65 11.49 1.40 8.94
C ALA A 65 11.91 0.40 10.04
N THR A 66 11.13 0.35 11.11
CA THR A 66 11.28 -0.57 12.25
C THR A 66 10.04 -1.45 12.40
N PRO A 67 10.19 -2.68 12.94
CA PRO A 67 9.04 -3.55 13.19
C PRO A 67 8.01 -2.94 14.16
N GLU A 68 8.47 -2.09 15.10
CA GLU A 68 7.61 -1.43 16.07
C GLU A 68 6.72 -0.39 15.39
N ASP A 69 7.30 0.48 14.57
CA ASP A 69 6.56 1.50 13.85
C ASP A 69 5.66 0.92 12.76
N CYS A 70 6.09 -0.15 12.09
CA CYS A 70 5.24 -0.90 11.17
C CYS A 70 3.98 -1.40 11.88
N ARG A 71 4.11 -2.01 13.07
CA ARG A 71 2.94 -2.45 13.86
C ARG A 71 2.06 -1.27 14.28
N ARG A 72 2.66 -0.17 14.74
CA ARG A 72 1.93 1.02 15.16
C ARG A 72 1.08 1.63 14.04
N VAL A 73 1.59 1.70 12.82
CA VAL A 73 0.81 2.23 11.68
C VAL A 73 -0.25 1.24 11.22
N LEU A 74 0.01 -0.07 11.31
CA LEU A 74 -0.98 -1.11 11.00
C LEU A 74 -2.20 -1.07 11.92
N ASP A 75 -2.04 -0.68 13.19
CA ASP A 75 -3.16 -0.54 14.13
C ASP A 75 -4.19 0.53 13.68
N GLN A 76 -3.80 1.41 12.77
CA GLN A 76 -4.72 2.38 12.17
C GLN A 76 -5.69 1.75 11.16
N ALA A 77 -5.38 0.56 10.62
CA ALA A 77 -6.26 -0.15 9.69
C ALA A 77 -7.65 -0.43 10.30
N ALA A 78 -7.70 -0.65 11.62
CA ALA A 78 -8.95 -0.87 12.35
C ALA A 78 -9.95 0.31 12.31
N ARG A 79 -9.51 1.48 11.86
CA ARG A 79 -10.31 2.71 11.81
C ARG A 79 -10.72 3.12 10.39
N ALA A 80 -10.31 2.35 9.41
CA ALA A 80 -10.56 2.66 8.00
C ALA A 80 -11.78 1.88 7.48
N ASP A 81 -12.50 2.51 6.57
CA ASP A 81 -13.58 1.86 5.80
C ASP A 81 -13.00 1.04 4.64
N ILE A 82 -11.84 1.48 4.13
CA ILE A 82 -11.08 0.82 3.06
C ILE A 82 -9.62 0.74 3.50
N VAL A 83 -9.03 -0.44 3.43
CA VAL A 83 -7.62 -0.67 3.71
C VAL A 83 -6.95 -1.16 2.44
N VAL A 84 -5.95 -0.43 1.96
CA VAL A 84 -5.20 -0.76 0.74
C VAL A 84 -3.77 -1.12 1.10
N LYS A 85 -3.31 -2.30 0.70
CA LYS A 85 -1.90 -2.70 0.71
C LYS A 85 -1.38 -2.72 -0.72
N ALA A 86 -0.45 -1.84 -1.04
CA ALA A 86 0.23 -1.87 -2.34
C ALA A 86 1.42 -2.83 -2.32
N SER A 87 1.68 -3.53 -3.43
CA SER A 87 2.91 -4.31 -3.60
C SER A 87 4.14 -3.40 -3.72
N GLY A 88 5.32 -3.96 -3.54
CA GLY A 88 6.59 -3.27 -3.78
C GLY A 88 6.86 -2.09 -2.83
N VAL A 89 6.42 -2.16 -1.58
CA VAL A 89 6.80 -1.20 -0.53
C VAL A 89 8.31 -1.26 -0.31
N GLY A 90 8.87 -2.47 -0.35
CA GLY A 90 10.29 -2.77 -0.32
C GLY A 90 10.81 -3.12 1.08
N VAL A 91 10.08 -2.73 2.12
CA VAL A 91 10.31 -3.16 3.51
C VAL A 91 9.01 -3.57 4.14
N PHE A 92 9.03 -4.63 4.95
CA PHE A 92 7.85 -5.16 5.65
C PHE A 92 6.68 -5.56 4.72
N ASP A 93 6.94 -5.96 3.48
CA ASP A 93 5.87 -6.30 2.52
C ASP A 93 4.99 -7.44 3.05
N ASP A 94 5.59 -8.46 3.66
CA ASP A 94 4.87 -9.58 4.25
C ASP A 94 4.08 -9.18 5.49
N GLU A 95 4.74 -8.46 6.43
CA GLU A 95 4.11 -7.96 7.65
C GLU A 95 2.96 -6.99 7.34
N LEU A 96 3.10 -6.17 6.31
CA LEU A 96 2.03 -5.29 5.85
C LEU A 96 0.88 -6.09 5.25
N THR A 97 1.16 -7.12 4.46
CA THR A 97 0.14 -7.99 3.86
C THR A 97 -0.67 -8.70 4.93
N GLU A 98 0.00 -9.36 5.87
CA GLU A 98 -0.66 -10.05 6.98
C GLU A 98 -1.36 -9.05 7.91
N GLY A 99 -0.66 -7.96 8.26
CA GLY A 99 -1.15 -6.98 9.23
C GLY A 99 -2.41 -6.22 8.77
N VAL A 100 -2.55 -5.89 7.49
CA VAL A 100 -3.78 -5.25 7.00
C VAL A 100 -4.97 -6.20 7.04
N LEU A 101 -4.75 -7.48 6.75
CA LEU A 101 -5.79 -8.50 6.83
C LEU A 101 -6.24 -8.77 8.28
N ASP A 102 -5.29 -8.83 9.20
CA ASP A 102 -5.54 -9.16 10.60
C ASP A 102 -6.16 -8.00 11.38
N ARG A 103 -5.88 -6.75 10.99
CA ARG A 103 -6.26 -5.55 11.74
C ARG A 103 -7.38 -4.74 11.13
N ALA A 104 -7.74 -4.98 9.85
CA ALA A 104 -8.88 -4.31 9.23
C ALA A 104 -10.16 -4.56 10.04
N ALA A 105 -10.98 -3.53 10.20
CA ALA A 105 -12.26 -3.68 10.89
C ALA A 105 -13.15 -4.71 10.18
N PRO A 106 -14.00 -5.44 10.91
CA PRO A 106 -15.05 -6.25 10.29
C PRO A 106 -15.91 -5.37 9.36
N GLY A 107 -15.99 -5.72 8.09
CA GLY A 107 -16.74 -4.97 7.08
C GLY A 107 -15.94 -3.86 6.37
N ALA A 108 -14.69 -3.60 6.74
CA ALA A 108 -13.79 -2.79 5.93
C ALA A 108 -13.43 -3.52 4.62
N LEU A 109 -13.41 -2.77 3.51
CA LEU A 109 -12.97 -3.30 2.22
C LEU A 109 -11.44 -3.45 2.22
N LYS A 110 -10.95 -4.65 2.01
CA LYS A 110 -9.52 -4.98 1.97
C LYS A 110 -9.06 -5.09 0.52
N VAL A 111 -8.13 -4.24 0.13
CA VAL A 111 -7.66 -4.12 -1.25
C VAL A 111 -6.17 -4.45 -1.32
N TYR A 112 -5.82 -5.38 -2.19
CA TYR A 112 -4.43 -5.56 -2.61
C TYR A 112 -4.22 -4.80 -3.91
N TRP A 113 -3.25 -3.88 -3.92
CA TRP A 113 -2.93 -3.07 -5.08
C TRP A 113 -1.58 -3.49 -5.64
N ASP A 114 -1.61 -4.26 -6.71
CA ASP A 114 -0.41 -4.75 -7.35
C ASP A 114 0.15 -3.72 -8.33
N VAL A 115 1.39 -3.30 -8.10
CA VAL A 115 2.09 -2.32 -8.94
C VAL A 115 2.95 -2.97 -10.02
N ASP A 116 3.17 -4.29 -9.96
CA ASP A 116 3.91 -5.07 -10.96
C ASP A 116 3.47 -6.54 -10.94
N ALA A 117 2.38 -6.82 -11.65
CA ALA A 117 1.78 -8.16 -11.66
C ALA A 117 2.75 -9.24 -12.17
N ALA A 118 3.62 -8.92 -13.13
CA ALA A 118 4.56 -9.89 -13.67
C ALA A 118 5.58 -10.33 -12.59
N ALA A 119 6.16 -9.36 -11.86
CA ALA A 119 7.08 -9.65 -10.77
C ALA A 119 6.38 -10.38 -9.63
N THR A 120 5.18 -9.92 -9.24
CA THR A 120 4.39 -10.57 -8.19
C THR A 120 4.07 -12.03 -8.53
N LEU A 121 3.61 -12.31 -9.75
CA LEU A 121 3.29 -13.68 -10.17
C LEU A 121 4.53 -14.59 -10.22
N GLU A 122 5.68 -14.05 -10.65
CA GLU A 122 6.94 -14.79 -10.64
C GLU A 122 7.35 -15.15 -9.20
N GLU A 123 7.33 -14.19 -8.28
CA GLU A 123 7.65 -14.38 -6.86
C GLU A 123 6.73 -15.43 -6.22
N LEU A 124 5.42 -15.31 -6.43
CA LEU A 124 4.44 -16.27 -5.93
C LEU A 124 4.64 -17.67 -6.53
N GLY A 125 5.09 -17.76 -7.79
CA GLY A 125 5.41 -19.03 -8.46
C GLY A 125 6.61 -19.73 -7.83
N GLN A 126 7.61 -18.96 -7.38
CA GLN A 126 8.84 -19.47 -6.78
C GLN A 126 8.71 -19.76 -5.29
N SER A 127 7.75 -19.15 -4.60
CA SER A 127 7.60 -19.21 -3.14
C SER A 127 6.21 -19.74 -2.73
N PRO A 128 6.04 -21.10 -2.61
CA PRO A 128 4.74 -21.69 -2.24
C PRO A 128 4.19 -21.20 -0.90
N ASP A 129 5.08 -20.86 0.04
CA ASP A 129 4.74 -20.43 1.41
C ASP A 129 4.62 -18.91 1.53
N HIS A 130 4.68 -18.16 0.42
CA HIS A 130 4.58 -16.71 0.44
C HIS A 130 3.27 -16.26 1.10
N PRO A 131 3.30 -15.30 2.07
CA PRO A 131 2.11 -14.86 2.79
C PRO A 131 0.97 -14.41 1.86
N LEU A 132 1.29 -13.62 0.83
CA LEU A 132 0.29 -13.20 -0.14
C LEU A 132 -0.37 -14.39 -0.85
N ARG A 133 0.41 -15.41 -1.26
CA ARG A 133 -0.15 -16.60 -1.91
C ARG A 133 -1.14 -17.35 -1.03
N ARG A 134 -0.85 -17.45 0.26
CA ARG A 134 -1.72 -18.13 1.23
C ARG A 134 -2.98 -17.35 1.54
N ARG A 135 -2.89 -16.03 1.53
CA ARG A 135 -3.93 -15.14 2.06
C ARG A 135 -4.59 -14.25 1.00
N LEU A 136 -4.24 -14.39 -0.28
CA LEU A 136 -4.78 -13.54 -1.36
C LEU A 136 -6.31 -13.56 -1.41
N ALA A 137 -6.93 -14.71 -1.15
CA ALA A 137 -8.38 -14.87 -1.14
C ALA A 137 -9.09 -14.15 0.02
N GLU A 138 -8.35 -13.61 1.00
CA GLU A 138 -8.91 -12.82 2.10
C GLU A 138 -9.05 -11.32 1.75
N PHE A 139 -8.41 -10.89 0.63
CA PHE A 139 -8.68 -9.57 0.07
C PHE A 139 -9.99 -9.58 -0.71
N ASP A 140 -10.77 -8.52 -0.55
CA ASP A 140 -12.05 -8.36 -1.25
C ASP A 140 -11.86 -7.92 -2.69
N LEU A 141 -10.73 -7.26 -2.99
CA LEU A 141 -10.41 -6.74 -4.31
C LEU A 141 -8.90 -6.79 -4.56
N VAL A 142 -8.51 -7.26 -5.75
CA VAL A 142 -7.14 -7.16 -6.26
C VAL A 142 -7.15 -6.23 -7.45
N LEU A 143 -6.35 -5.18 -7.39
CA LEU A 143 -6.18 -4.21 -8.48
C LEU A 143 -4.77 -4.32 -9.04
N THR A 144 -4.65 -4.26 -10.35
CA THR A 144 -3.38 -4.12 -11.05
C THR A 144 -3.57 -3.23 -12.27
N TYR A 145 -2.54 -2.51 -12.67
CA TYR A 145 -2.53 -1.79 -13.93
C TYR A 145 -1.78 -2.53 -15.04
N GLY A 146 -1.21 -3.67 -14.72
CA GLY A 146 -0.75 -4.64 -15.70
C GLY A 146 -1.93 -5.35 -16.34
N GLY A 147 -1.82 -5.71 -17.60
CA GLY A 147 -2.86 -6.44 -18.30
C GLY A 147 -2.27 -7.36 -19.38
N GLY A 148 -3.10 -8.25 -19.91
CA GLY A 148 -2.72 -9.18 -20.97
C GLY A 148 -2.64 -10.64 -20.52
N PRO A 149 -2.11 -11.55 -21.36
CA PRO A 149 -2.12 -12.99 -21.10
C PRO A 149 -1.45 -13.45 -19.80
N PRO A 150 -0.48 -12.72 -19.20
CA PRO A 150 0.12 -13.10 -17.92
C PRO A 150 -0.73 -12.74 -16.70
N VAL A 151 -1.77 -11.94 -16.83
CA VAL A 151 -2.67 -11.45 -15.76
C VAL A 151 -4.14 -11.98 -15.95
#